data_752e434b643f820bd0011b9f78b60ba3
#
_entry.id   752e434b643f820bd0011b9f78b60ba3
#
_cell.length_a   1.000
_cell.length_b   1.000
_cell.length_c   1.000
_cell.angle_alpha   90.00
_cell.angle_beta   90.00
_cell.angle_gamma   90.00
#
_symmetry.space_group_name_H-M   'P 1'
#
loop_
_entity.id
_entity.type
_entity.pdbx_description
1 polymer ?
#
loop_
_entity_poly.entity_id
_entity_poly.type
_entity_poly.pdbx_seq_one_letter_code
_entity_poly.pdbx_strand_id
1 'polypeptide(L)'
;RDDVESRGLGDVYKRQVQKEVADRMQCGPGTKDYGALSLAVQFYARPKVVLNVPASCFMPRPNVDSAVIRLERFKTPPVDVKNEHLMFKIIRASFNQRRKTMLNSVGNSGIGITKEALTNALETMGLPLTIRGEALTLEQFAQLSNLLC
;
A
#
# COMPACT_ATOMS: atom_id res chain seq x y z
N ARG A 1 -3.87 -13.59 19.12
CA ARG A 1 -3.99 -13.74 18.15
C ARG A 1 -4.70 -14.71 17.75
N ASP A 2 -4.97 -15.06 17.48
CA ASP A 2 -5.63 -15.65 17.20
C ASP A 2 -6.07 -16.06 16.32
N ASP A 3 -6.23 -16.17 15.98
CA ASP A 3 -6.65 -16.33 15.03
C ASP A 3 -6.37 -17.45 14.22
N VAL A 4 -5.78 -18.29 14.46
CA VAL A 4 -5.50 -19.47 13.74
C VAL A 4 -6.69 -20.31 13.40
N GLU A 5 -7.71 -20.16 14.18
CA GLU A 5 -8.96 -20.88 13.91
C GLU A 5 -9.70 -20.36 12.72
N SER A 6 -9.32 -19.19 12.23
CA SER A 6 -9.98 -18.58 11.09
C SER A 6 -9.52 -19.12 9.76
N ARG A 7 -8.75 -20.16 9.77
CA ARG A 7 -8.01 -20.60 8.59
C ARG A 7 -8.86 -20.86 7.36
N GLY A 8 -10.06 -21.27 7.49
CA GLY A 8 -10.94 -21.50 6.34
C GLY A 8 -11.37 -20.22 5.66
N LEU A 9 -11.44 -19.13 6.41
CA LEU A 9 -11.94 -17.83 5.95
C LEU A 9 -10.88 -16.75 5.92
N GLY A 10 -9.65 -17.09 6.31
CA GLY A 10 -8.62 -16.11 6.54
C GLY A 10 -8.70 -15.58 7.95
N ASP A 11 -7.60 -15.05 8.45
CA ASP A 11 -7.53 -14.52 9.80
C ASP A 11 -8.13 -13.12 9.85
N VAL A 12 -8.78 -12.81 10.96
CA VAL A 12 -9.33 -11.49 11.21
C VAL A 12 -8.68 -10.93 12.46
N TYR A 13 -8.11 -9.74 12.33
CA TYR A 13 -7.46 -9.04 13.44
C TYR A 13 -8.14 -7.72 13.67
N LYS A 14 -8.19 -7.30 14.93
CA LYS A 14 -8.64 -5.97 15.29
C LYS A 14 -7.53 -5.31 16.07
N ARG A 15 -7.17 -4.10 15.68
CA ARG A 15 -6.10 -3.35 16.30
C ARG A 15 -6.54 -1.93 16.56
N GLN A 16 -6.12 -1.40 17.69
CA GLN A 16 -6.29 0.01 17.98
C GLN A 16 -5.01 0.71 17.56
N VAL A 17 -5.15 1.71 16.69
CA VAL A 17 -4.03 2.49 16.18
C VAL A 17 -4.41 3.96 16.20
N GLN A 18 -3.44 4.85 16.02
CA GLN A 18 -3.74 6.26 15.83
C GLN A 18 -4.62 6.42 14.60
N LYS A 19 -5.55 7.38 14.66
CA LYS A 19 -6.49 7.61 13.56
C LYS A 19 -5.79 7.86 12.24
N GLU A 20 -4.71 8.64 12.26
CA GLU A 20 -3.93 8.93 11.06
C GLU A 20 -3.38 7.65 10.42
N VAL A 21 -2.90 6.72 11.25
CA VAL A 21 -2.37 5.45 10.76
C VAL A 21 -3.49 4.60 10.15
N ALA A 22 -4.65 4.55 10.81
CA ALA A 22 -5.79 3.82 10.28
C ALA A 22 -6.22 4.36 8.92
N ASP A 23 -6.25 5.68 8.78
CA ASP A 23 -6.62 6.33 7.52
C ASP A 23 -5.63 5.95 6.41
N ARG A 24 -4.34 5.93 6.71
CA ARG A 24 -3.31 5.54 5.74
C ARG A 24 -3.44 4.08 5.33
N MET A 25 -3.84 3.21 6.24
CA MET A 25 -3.96 1.79 5.94
C MET A 25 -5.08 1.50 4.95
N GLN A 26 -6.13 2.29 4.95
CA GLN A 26 -7.32 2.00 4.13
C GLN A 26 -7.56 2.94 2.96
N CYS A 27 -6.74 3.97 2.77
CA CYS A 27 -6.99 4.93 1.70
C CYS A 27 -6.60 4.38 0.33
N GLY A 28 -7.15 5.00 -0.71
CA GLY A 28 -6.90 4.61 -2.10
C GLY A 28 -6.04 5.61 -2.85
N PRO A 29 -5.77 5.31 -4.13
CA PRO A 29 -4.95 6.19 -4.96
C PRO A 29 -5.53 7.59 -5.09
N GLY A 30 -4.63 8.56 -5.26
CA GLY A 30 -5.05 9.95 -5.45
C GLY A 30 -5.24 10.74 -4.18
N THR A 31 -5.12 10.12 -3.02
CA THR A 31 -5.21 10.82 -1.74
C THR A 31 -3.81 11.08 -1.20
N LYS A 32 -3.69 12.10 -0.35
CA LYS A 32 -2.39 12.45 0.20
C LYS A 32 -1.88 11.41 1.20
N ASP A 33 -2.78 10.63 1.78
CA ASP A 33 -2.42 9.61 2.78
C ASP A 33 -2.00 8.29 2.14
N TYR A 34 -2.25 8.13 0.84
CA TYR A 34 -1.90 6.92 0.12
C TYR A 34 -0.39 6.79 0.00
N GLY A 35 0.13 5.63 0.32
CA GLY A 35 1.56 5.39 0.25
C GLY A 35 1.92 3.94 0.43
N ALA A 36 3.19 3.69 0.74
CA ALA A 36 3.70 2.33 0.88
C ALA A 36 2.95 1.55 1.95
N LEU A 37 2.58 2.18 3.06
CA LEU A 37 1.83 1.50 4.11
C LEU A 37 0.46 1.05 3.61
N SER A 38 -0.25 1.92 2.87
CA SER A 38 -1.56 1.57 2.29
C SER A 38 -1.46 0.32 1.43
N LEU A 39 -0.47 0.31 0.55
CA LEU A 39 -0.27 -0.78 -0.39
C LEU A 39 0.16 -2.06 0.32
N ALA A 40 1.06 -1.95 1.30
CA ALA A 40 1.53 -3.12 2.04
C ALA A 40 0.38 -3.79 2.79
N VAL A 41 -0.43 -2.99 3.48
CA VAL A 41 -1.57 -3.54 4.22
C VAL A 41 -2.57 -4.18 3.27
N GLN A 42 -2.91 -3.48 2.19
CA GLN A 42 -3.93 -3.93 1.25
C GLN A 42 -3.49 -5.13 0.42
N PHE A 43 -2.19 -5.39 0.34
CA PHE A 43 -1.69 -6.60 -0.29
C PHE A 43 -1.96 -7.83 0.59
N TYR A 44 -1.92 -7.68 1.91
CA TYR A 44 -2.08 -8.80 2.83
C TYR A 44 -3.47 -8.93 3.41
N ALA A 45 -4.22 -7.82 3.48
CA ALA A 45 -5.49 -7.82 4.20
C ALA A 45 -6.44 -6.77 3.66
N ARG A 46 -7.70 -6.92 4.01
CA ARG A 46 -8.72 -5.90 3.74
C ARG A 46 -8.88 -5.08 5.01
N PRO A 47 -8.44 -3.80 5.01
CA PRO A 47 -8.58 -2.96 6.20
C PRO A 47 -9.95 -2.27 6.24
N LYS A 48 -10.49 -2.11 7.44
CA LYS A 48 -11.75 -1.38 7.64
C LYS A 48 -11.75 -0.76 9.02
N VAL A 49 -11.95 0.55 9.08
CA VAL A 49 -12.15 1.22 10.37
C VAL A 49 -13.55 0.85 10.89
N VAL A 50 -13.60 0.25 12.07
CA VAL A 50 -14.86 -0.19 12.65
C VAL A 50 -15.29 0.67 13.82
N LEU A 51 -14.38 1.47 14.40
CA LEU A 51 -14.69 2.30 15.55
C LEU A 51 -13.67 3.44 15.63
N ASN A 52 -14.17 4.66 15.85
CA ASN A 52 -13.33 5.79 16.18
C ASN A 52 -13.36 6.00 17.69
N VAL A 53 -12.18 6.17 18.30
CA VAL A 53 -12.04 6.33 19.73
C VAL A 53 -11.41 7.68 20.00
N PRO A 54 -12.20 8.66 20.48
CA PRO A 54 -11.65 9.98 20.77
C PRO A 54 -10.59 9.95 21.87
N ALA A 55 -9.64 10.87 21.80
CA ALA A 55 -8.59 11.00 22.80
C ALA A 55 -9.17 11.18 24.21
N SER A 56 -10.35 11.81 24.32
CA SER A 56 -11.00 12.05 25.59
C SER A 56 -11.44 10.76 26.32
N CYS A 57 -11.43 9.62 25.62
CA CYS A 57 -11.79 8.34 26.25
C CYS A 57 -10.66 7.74 27.09
N PHE A 58 -9.49 8.34 27.09
CA PHE A 58 -8.31 7.81 27.77
C PHE A 58 -7.88 8.68 28.95
N MET A 59 -7.25 8.03 29.91
CA MET A 59 -6.67 8.70 31.07
C MET A 59 -5.29 8.11 31.30
N PRO A 60 -4.21 8.85 31.10
CA PRO A 60 -4.18 10.25 30.64
C PRO A 60 -4.61 10.38 29.19
N ARG A 61 -5.09 11.60 28.85
CA ARG A 61 -5.57 11.87 27.51
C ARG A 61 -4.40 11.95 26.53
N PRO A 62 -4.40 11.15 25.45
CA PRO A 62 -3.38 11.26 24.41
C PRO A 62 -3.62 12.51 23.55
N ASN A 63 -2.62 12.87 22.74
CA ASN A 63 -2.70 14.05 21.88
C ASN A 63 -3.53 13.84 20.62
N VAL A 64 -3.79 12.60 20.25
CA VAL A 64 -4.48 12.27 18.99
C VAL A 64 -5.56 11.24 19.24
N ASP A 65 -6.56 11.24 18.37
CA ASP A 65 -7.61 10.25 18.42
C ASP A 65 -7.09 8.91 17.91
N SER A 66 -7.76 7.85 18.32
CA SER A 66 -7.47 6.49 17.88
C SER A 66 -8.61 5.93 17.04
N ALA A 67 -8.34 4.84 16.38
CA ALA A 67 -9.36 4.08 15.68
C ALA A 67 -9.09 2.61 15.88
N VAL A 68 -10.15 1.81 15.88
CA VAL A 68 -10.02 0.37 15.84
C VAL A 68 -10.17 -0.04 14.39
N ILE A 69 -9.16 -0.70 13.87
CA ILE A 69 -9.17 -1.16 12.50
C ILE A 69 -9.27 -2.68 12.48
N ARG A 70 -10.15 -3.17 11.63
CA ARG A 70 -10.31 -4.59 11.40
C ARG A 70 -9.52 -4.97 10.16
N LEU A 71 -8.66 -5.97 10.27
CA LEU A 71 -7.86 -6.47 9.17
C LEU A 71 -8.31 -7.90 8.88
N GLU A 72 -8.90 -8.10 7.72
CA GLU A 72 -9.30 -9.41 7.27
C GLU A 72 -8.24 -9.91 6.30
N ARG A 73 -7.42 -10.83 6.76
CA ARG A 73 -6.27 -11.30 5.98
C ARG A 73 -6.74 -12.12 4.78
N PHE A 74 -6.17 -11.83 3.62
CA PHE A 74 -6.45 -12.62 2.42
C PHE A 74 -5.76 -13.98 2.52
N LYS A 75 -6.46 -15.01 2.07
CA LYS A 75 -5.88 -16.35 1.99
C LYS A 75 -4.87 -16.42 0.85
N THR A 76 -5.18 -15.72 -0.25
CA THR A 76 -4.28 -15.59 -1.39
C THR A 76 -4.16 -14.11 -1.70
N PRO A 77 -3.03 -13.67 -2.27
CA PRO A 77 -2.87 -12.25 -2.61
C PRO A 77 -4.00 -11.77 -3.52
N PRO A 78 -4.47 -10.53 -3.33
CA PRO A 78 -5.54 -9.97 -4.17
C PRO A 78 -5.08 -9.64 -5.59
N VAL A 79 -3.78 -9.68 -5.84
CA VAL A 79 -3.19 -9.40 -7.15
C VAL A 79 -2.20 -10.50 -7.50
N ASP A 80 -2.01 -10.73 -8.78
CA ASP A 80 -1.08 -11.72 -9.28
C ASP A 80 0.27 -11.05 -9.53
N VAL A 81 1.25 -11.36 -8.70
CA VAL A 81 2.59 -10.77 -8.80
C VAL A 81 3.64 -11.87 -8.79
N LYS A 82 4.55 -11.82 -9.76
CA LYS A 82 5.61 -12.81 -9.93
C LYS A 82 6.72 -12.66 -8.90
N ASN A 83 7.06 -11.41 -8.57
CA ASN A 83 8.12 -11.11 -7.63
C ASN A 83 7.63 -10.02 -6.68
N GLU A 84 7.11 -10.46 -5.55
CA GLU A 84 6.57 -9.58 -4.51
C GLU A 84 7.62 -8.61 -3.97
N HIS A 85 8.85 -9.12 -3.79
CA HIS A 85 9.95 -8.31 -3.28
C HIS A 85 10.27 -7.15 -4.23
N LEU A 86 10.29 -7.42 -5.52
CA LEU A 86 10.51 -6.38 -6.53
C LEU A 86 9.37 -5.36 -6.52
N MET A 87 8.14 -5.83 -6.46
CA MET A 87 6.98 -4.94 -6.41
C MET A 87 7.10 -3.96 -5.24
N PHE A 88 7.45 -4.44 -4.06
CA PHE A 88 7.58 -3.56 -2.89
C PHE A 88 8.80 -2.65 -2.98
N LYS A 89 9.86 -3.05 -3.65
CA LYS A 89 10.98 -2.15 -3.93
C LYS A 89 10.55 -0.99 -4.81
N ILE A 90 9.77 -1.28 -5.84
CA ILE A 90 9.24 -0.26 -6.75
C ILE A 90 8.32 0.70 -5.97
N ILE A 91 7.44 0.15 -5.15
CA ILE A 91 6.53 0.95 -4.34
C ILE A 91 7.32 1.91 -3.43
N ARG A 92 8.29 1.38 -2.69
CA ARG A 92 9.09 2.20 -1.77
C ARG A 92 9.85 3.29 -2.52
N ALA A 93 10.46 2.93 -3.66
CA ALA A 93 11.20 3.90 -4.46
C ALA A 93 10.30 5.03 -4.95
N SER A 94 9.08 4.70 -5.38
CA SER A 94 8.16 5.70 -5.89
C SER A 94 7.69 6.66 -4.80
N PHE A 95 7.47 6.18 -3.58
CA PHE A 95 6.99 7.02 -2.50
C PHE A 95 8.11 7.74 -1.74
N ASN A 96 9.36 7.30 -1.89
CA ASN A 96 10.50 8.05 -1.35
C ASN A 96 10.69 9.37 -2.08
N GLN A 97 10.24 9.47 -3.32
CA GLN A 97 10.29 10.69 -4.14
C GLN A 97 8.88 10.99 -4.62
N ARG A 98 7.99 11.23 -3.68
CA ARG A 98 6.55 11.29 -3.94
C ARG A 98 6.15 12.29 -5.01
N ARG A 99 6.86 13.43 -5.10
CA ARG A 99 6.54 14.47 -6.08
C ARG A 99 7.17 14.22 -7.45
N LYS A 100 7.99 13.20 -7.58
CA LYS A 100 8.61 12.84 -8.85
C LYS A 100 7.74 11.85 -9.61
N THR A 101 7.91 11.85 -10.95
CA THR A 101 7.26 10.84 -11.78
C THR A 101 7.85 9.47 -11.48
N MET A 102 7.14 8.42 -11.89
CA MET A 102 7.66 7.06 -11.75
C MET A 102 9.02 6.90 -12.45
N LEU A 103 9.17 7.50 -13.61
CA LEU A 103 10.45 7.44 -14.35
C LEU A 103 11.59 8.00 -13.53
N ASN A 104 11.37 9.13 -12.87
CA ASN A 104 12.44 9.77 -12.11
C ASN A 104 12.63 9.14 -10.73
N SER A 105 11.55 8.79 -10.05
CA SER A 105 11.68 8.22 -8.70
C SER A 105 12.26 6.81 -8.73
N VAL A 106 11.72 5.94 -9.55
CA VAL A 106 12.16 4.54 -9.62
C VAL A 106 13.42 4.42 -10.48
N GLY A 107 13.47 5.13 -11.60
CA GLY A 107 14.61 5.04 -12.49
C GLY A 107 15.91 5.55 -11.86
N ASN A 108 15.82 6.51 -10.95
CA ASN A 108 16.99 7.05 -10.26
C ASN A 108 17.24 6.45 -8.88
N SER A 109 16.46 5.43 -8.50
CA SER A 109 16.52 4.86 -7.16
C SER A 109 17.69 3.90 -6.91
N GLY A 110 18.30 3.40 -7.97
CA GLY A 110 19.39 2.44 -7.83
C GLY A 110 18.94 1.00 -7.60
N ILE A 111 17.67 0.70 -7.81
CA ILE A 111 17.18 -0.67 -7.61
C ILE A 111 17.37 -1.57 -8.85
N GLY A 112 18.07 -1.07 -9.86
CA GLY A 112 18.39 -1.88 -11.03
C GLY A 112 17.40 -1.80 -12.17
N ILE A 113 16.43 -0.89 -12.10
CA ILE A 113 15.44 -0.69 -13.15
C ILE A 113 15.80 0.57 -13.93
N THR A 114 15.94 0.42 -15.24
CA THR A 114 16.29 1.55 -16.10
C THR A 114 15.05 2.36 -16.48
N LYS A 115 15.25 3.64 -16.80
CA LYS A 115 14.16 4.48 -17.29
C LYS A 115 13.57 3.94 -18.58
N GLU A 116 14.40 3.33 -19.41
CA GLU A 116 13.95 2.74 -20.66
C GLU A 116 12.99 1.58 -20.42
N ALA A 117 13.35 0.67 -19.50
CA ALA A 117 12.49 -0.44 -19.16
C ALA A 117 11.17 0.06 -18.55
N LEU A 118 11.24 1.08 -17.70
CA LEU A 118 10.05 1.69 -17.13
C LEU A 118 9.15 2.31 -18.20
N THR A 119 9.76 3.03 -19.14
CA THR A 119 9.00 3.65 -20.23
C THR A 119 8.24 2.58 -21.01
N ASN A 120 8.91 1.51 -21.39
CA ASN A 120 8.28 0.42 -22.14
C ASN A 120 7.14 -0.22 -21.34
N ALA A 121 7.34 -0.44 -20.05
CA ALA A 121 6.33 -1.05 -19.20
C ALA A 121 5.10 -0.13 -19.04
N LEU A 122 5.32 1.15 -18.82
CA LEU A 122 4.22 2.11 -18.69
C LEU A 122 3.44 2.23 -19.99
N GLU A 123 4.12 2.24 -21.11
CA GLU A 123 3.46 2.26 -22.42
C GLU A 123 2.64 1.01 -22.65
N THR A 124 3.16 -0.14 -22.26
CA THR A 124 2.43 -1.41 -22.38
C THR A 124 1.16 -1.37 -21.54
N MET A 125 1.20 -0.72 -20.38
CA MET A 125 0.04 -0.59 -19.51
C MET A 125 -0.93 0.52 -19.95
N GLY A 126 -0.54 1.34 -20.93
CA GLY A 126 -1.35 2.45 -21.39
C GLY A 126 -1.35 3.63 -20.42
N LEU A 127 -0.32 3.77 -19.62
CA LEU A 127 -0.21 4.84 -18.63
C LEU A 127 0.67 5.98 -19.15
N PRO A 128 0.38 7.23 -18.75
CA PRO A 128 1.22 8.35 -19.14
C PRO A 128 2.60 8.25 -18.49
N LEU A 129 3.64 8.71 -19.22
CA LEU A 129 5.01 8.70 -18.71
C LEU A 129 5.23 9.70 -17.58
N THR A 130 4.29 10.61 -17.38
CA THR A 130 4.34 11.59 -16.29
C THR A 130 3.66 11.10 -15.01
N ILE A 131 3.17 9.87 -15.00
CA ILE A 131 2.42 9.34 -13.86
C ILE A 131 3.31 9.26 -12.62
N ARG A 132 2.71 9.53 -11.46
CA ARG A 132 3.36 9.40 -10.16
C ARG A 132 2.86 8.15 -9.45
N GLY A 133 3.65 7.65 -8.49
CA GLY A 133 3.26 6.45 -7.76
C GLY A 133 1.93 6.58 -7.03
N GLU A 134 1.60 7.79 -6.55
CA GLU A 134 0.36 8.00 -5.83
C GLU A 134 -0.90 7.79 -6.69
N ALA A 135 -0.74 7.77 -8.00
CA ALA A 135 -1.86 7.55 -8.92
C ALA A 135 -2.05 6.07 -9.29
N LEU A 136 -1.15 5.19 -8.86
CA LEU A 136 -1.19 3.78 -9.20
C LEU A 136 -1.89 2.96 -8.13
N THR A 137 -2.73 2.01 -8.57
CA THR A 137 -3.35 1.04 -7.65
C THR A 137 -2.37 -0.07 -7.34
N LEU A 138 -2.70 -0.88 -6.34
CA LEU A 138 -1.92 -2.08 -6.02
C LEU A 138 -1.83 -3.01 -7.24
N GLU A 139 -2.93 -3.18 -7.94
CA GLU A 139 -2.98 -4.01 -9.14
C GLU A 139 -2.03 -3.48 -10.22
N GLN A 140 -1.99 -2.17 -10.40
CA GLN A 140 -1.10 -1.56 -11.38
C GLN A 140 0.36 -1.70 -10.98
N PHE A 141 0.68 -1.60 -9.68
CA PHE A 141 2.05 -1.87 -9.22
C PHE A 141 2.44 -3.32 -9.46
N ALA A 142 1.52 -4.25 -9.23
CA ALA A 142 1.78 -5.66 -9.51
C ALA A 142 2.03 -5.90 -10.99
N GLN A 143 1.22 -5.32 -11.85
CA GLN A 143 1.37 -5.45 -13.29
C GLN A 143 2.69 -4.85 -13.76
N LEU A 144 3.03 -3.67 -13.25
CA LEU A 144 4.30 -3.02 -13.58
C LEU A 144 5.48 -3.90 -13.18
N SER A 145 5.44 -4.44 -11.96
CA SER A 145 6.47 -5.34 -11.47
C SER A 145 6.61 -6.57 -12.36
N ASN A 146 5.48 -7.14 -12.79
CA ASN A 146 5.51 -8.32 -13.66
C ASN A 146 6.15 -8.03 -15.01
N LEU A 147 5.96 -6.82 -15.52
CA LEU A 147 6.58 -6.42 -16.78
C LEU A 147 8.08 -6.16 -16.65
N LEU A 148 8.52 -5.81 -15.46
CA LEU A 148 9.93 -5.51 -15.19
C LEU A 148 10.69 -6.69 -14.60
N CYS A 149 10.00 -7.76 -14.32
CA CYS A 149 10.57 -8.95 -13.70
C CYS A 149 11.39 -9.77 -14.70
#